data_2c3a8c4122a0579913af98c001877a24
#
_entry.id   2c3a8c4122a0579913af98c001877a24
#
_cell.length_a   1.000
_cell.length_b   1.000
_cell.length_c   1.000
_cell.angle_alpha   90.00
_cell.angle_beta   90.00
_cell.angle_gamma   90.00
#
_symmetry.space_group_name_H-M   'P 1'
#
loop_
_entity.id
_entity.type
_entity.pdbx_description
1 polymer ?
#
loop_
_entity_poly.entity_id
_entity_poly.type
_entity_poly.pdbx_seq_one_letter_code
_entity_poly.pdbx_strand_id
1 'polypeptide(L)'
;MLLRKLNSRSLSLSEARTVLRGVDGVDDAITAEIIDHFLDLRYLDDASFAEQLAMSATERRGQGRRAVAETLRKRGISRDVAEATIAEMPDDDAERALDFARSKVRSVGGKDFDTDLRRLVGQLARRGYPSSVALTAARTALDEAGLGRSRSTFRSSPSTSVRFTPDD
;
A
#
# COMPACT_ATOMS: atom_id res chain seq x y z
N MET A 1 -29.25 -3.19 19.71
CA MET A 1 -28.26 -4.06 19.08
C MET A 1 -27.15 -3.23 18.37
N LEU A 2 -27.49 -2.25 17.52
CA LEU A 2 -26.54 -1.40 16.78
C LEU A 2 -25.61 -0.60 17.72
N LEU A 3 -26.14 0.11 18.72
CA LEU A 3 -25.35 0.86 19.72
C LEU A 3 -24.27 0.00 20.39
N ARG A 4 -24.59 -1.23 20.76
CA ARG A 4 -23.62 -2.13 21.39
C ARG A 4 -22.47 -2.47 20.45
N LYS A 5 -22.73 -2.60 19.14
CA LYS A 5 -21.68 -2.81 18.14
C LYS A 5 -20.85 -1.54 17.92
N LEU A 6 -21.48 -0.37 17.85
CA LEU A 6 -20.78 0.92 17.71
C LEU A 6 -19.89 1.23 18.93
N ASN A 7 -20.31 0.83 20.14
CA ASN A 7 -19.46 0.95 21.34
C ASN A 7 -18.23 0.02 21.30
N SER A 8 -18.26 -1.05 20.52
CA SER A 8 -17.13 -1.98 20.41
C SER A 8 -16.19 -1.64 19.24
N ARG A 9 -16.70 -1.08 18.16
CA ARG A 9 -15.94 -0.67 16.98
C ARG A 9 -16.71 0.30 16.11
N SER A 10 -16.00 1.15 15.37
CA SER A 10 -16.62 1.98 14.33
C SER A 10 -17.17 1.11 13.20
N LEU A 11 -18.34 1.48 12.69
CA LEU A 11 -19.04 0.84 11.58
C LEU A 11 -19.26 1.84 10.46
N SER A 12 -19.18 1.36 9.21
CA SER A 12 -19.68 2.12 8.08
C SER A 12 -21.22 2.09 8.02
N LEU A 13 -21.80 3.00 7.25
CA LEU A 13 -23.25 2.99 6.96
C LEU A 13 -23.70 1.65 6.36
N SER A 14 -22.90 1.07 5.48
CA SER A 14 -23.17 -0.24 4.87
C SER A 14 -23.17 -1.36 5.91
N GLU A 15 -22.18 -1.36 6.83
CA GLU A 15 -22.12 -2.33 7.92
C GLU A 15 -23.28 -2.15 8.90
N ALA A 16 -23.64 -0.91 9.23
CA ALA A 16 -24.78 -0.61 10.12
C ALA A 16 -26.10 -1.11 9.51
N ARG A 17 -26.36 -0.85 8.22
CA ARG A 17 -27.53 -1.40 7.50
C ARG A 17 -27.54 -2.93 7.54
N THR A 18 -26.40 -3.56 7.32
CA THR A 18 -26.30 -5.03 7.39
C THR A 18 -26.65 -5.57 8.77
N VAL A 19 -26.23 -4.86 9.83
CA VAL A 19 -26.58 -5.24 11.22
C VAL A 19 -28.06 -5.12 11.47
N LEU A 20 -28.72 -4.07 10.96
CA LEU A 20 -30.16 -3.83 11.17
C LEU A 20 -31.02 -4.83 10.39
N ARG A 21 -30.65 -5.18 9.16
CA ARG A 21 -31.35 -6.21 8.35
C ARG A 21 -31.36 -7.59 9.01
N GLY A 22 -30.42 -7.88 9.90
CA GLY A 22 -30.39 -9.13 10.66
C GLY A 22 -31.24 -9.11 11.93
N VAL A 23 -32.09 -8.08 12.14
CA VAL A 23 -32.99 -7.96 13.31
C VAL A 23 -34.41 -8.25 12.88
N ASP A 24 -35.04 -9.21 13.53
CA ASP A 24 -36.44 -9.57 13.24
C ASP A 24 -37.38 -8.35 13.46
N GLY A 25 -38.28 -8.13 12.50
CA GLY A 25 -39.24 -7.04 12.56
C GLY A 25 -38.71 -5.67 12.12
N VAL A 26 -37.44 -5.59 11.67
CA VAL A 26 -36.86 -4.36 11.09
C VAL A 26 -36.87 -4.46 9.57
N ASP A 27 -37.74 -3.68 8.95
CA ASP A 27 -37.80 -3.55 7.49
C ASP A 27 -36.86 -2.43 6.96
N ASP A 28 -36.89 -2.17 5.65
CA ASP A 28 -36.04 -1.16 5.04
C ASP A 28 -36.41 0.27 5.45
N ALA A 29 -37.72 0.56 5.76
CA ALA A 29 -38.17 1.87 6.19
C ALA A 29 -37.66 2.16 7.61
N ILE A 30 -37.84 1.21 8.51
CA ILE A 30 -37.34 1.31 9.90
C ILE A 30 -35.78 1.39 9.89
N THR A 31 -35.13 0.63 9.00
CA THR A 31 -33.68 0.71 8.82
C THR A 31 -33.25 2.11 8.43
N ALA A 32 -33.94 2.77 7.49
CA ALA A 32 -33.63 4.13 7.05
C ALA A 32 -33.77 5.13 8.19
N GLU A 33 -34.91 5.11 8.92
CA GLU A 33 -35.14 5.99 10.06
C GLU A 33 -34.06 5.85 11.14
N ILE A 34 -33.66 4.61 11.45
CA ILE A 34 -32.64 4.38 12.47
C ILE A 34 -31.30 4.93 11.97
N ILE A 35 -30.92 4.70 10.71
CA ILE A 35 -29.67 5.20 10.14
C ILE A 35 -29.64 6.72 10.15
N ASP A 36 -30.72 7.39 9.73
CA ASP A 36 -30.80 8.85 9.71
C ASP A 36 -30.65 9.43 11.12
N HIS A 37 -31.30 8.82 12.11
CA HIS A 37 -31.14 9.23 13.50
C HIS A 37 -29.69 9.08 14.01
N PHE A 38 -29.01 8.00 13.64
CA PHE A 38 -27.61 7.78 14.03
C PHE A 38 -26.63 8.71 13.30
N LEU A 39 -26.97 9.14 12.09
CA LEU A 39 -26.23 10.18 11.35
C LEU A 39 -26.38 11.55 12.05
N ASP A 40 -27.62 11.92 12.42
CA ASP A 40 -27.89 13.18 13.11
C ASP A 40 -27.15 13.26 14.45
N LEU A 41 -27.10 12.16 15.18
CA LEU A 41 -26.36 12.04 16.44
C LEU A 41 -24.84 11.86 16.27
N ARG A 42 -24.33 11.84 15.05
CA ARG A 42 -22.91 11.62 14.74
C ARG A 42 -22.32 10.30 15.27
N TYR A 43 -23.15 9.30 15.49
CA TYR A 43 -22.71 7.93 15.79
C TYR A 43 -22.23 7.18 14.53
N LEU A 44 -22.74 7.58 13.36
CA LEU A 44 -22.31 7.12 12.05
C LEU A 44 -21.79 8.32 11.25
N ASP A 45 -20.60 8.18 10.72
CA ASP A 45 -19.95 9.19 9.88
C ASP A 45 -18.92 8.47 9.01
N ASP A 46 -19.31 8.17 7.76
CA ASP A 46 -18.43 7.43 6.83
C ASP A 46 -17.20 8.23 6.43
N ALA A 47 -17.25 9.57 6.41
CA ALA A 47 -16.10 10.41 6.09
C ALA A 47 -15.04 10.31 7.18
N SER A 48 -15.39 10.63 8.43
CA SER A 48 -14.48 10.49 9.57
C SER A 48 -13.97 9.06 9.75
N PHE A 49 -14.82 8.06 9.47
CA PHE A 49 -14.42 6.66 9.55
C PHE A 49 -13.43 6.27 8.44
N ALA A 50 -13.62 6.76 7.23
CA ALA A 50 -12.69 6.53 6.11
C ALA A 50 -11.32 7.15 6.38
N GLU A 51 -11.26 8.37 6.93
CA GLU A 51 -10.02 9.02 7.35
C GLU A 51 -9.26 8.19 8.40
N GLN A 52 -9.94 7.72 9.43
CA GLN A 52 -9.34 6.86 10.46
C GLN A 52 -8.79 5.55 9.88
N LEU A 53 -9.53 4.94 8.96
CA LEU A 53 -9.09 3.73 8.25
C LEU A 53 -7.86 4.00 7.38
N ALA A 54 -7.85 5.11 6.64
CA ALA A 54 -6.74 5.53 5.80
C ALA A 54 -5.48 5.78 6.65
N MET A 55 -5.58 6.57 7.71
CA MET A 55 -4.49 6.85 8.64
C MET A 55 -3.93 5.56 9.26
N SER A 56 -4.80 4.69 9.77
CA SER A 56 -4.38 3.39 10.32
C SER A 56 -3.72 2.48 9.28
N ALA A 57 -4.19 2.52 8.03
CA ALA A 57 -3.63 1.73 6.94
C ALA A 57 -2.24 2.23 6.52
N THR A 58 -2.03 3.53 6.48
CA THR A 58 -0.75 4.14 6.12
C THR A 58 0.26 4.06 7.26
N GLU A 59 -0.07 4.57 8.44
CA GLU A 59 0.88 4.70 9.54
C GLU A 59 1.24 3.37 10.20
N ARG A 60 0.23 2.53 10.50
CA ARG A 60 0.47 1.27 11.22
C ARG A 60 0.84 0.12 10.31
N ARG A 61 0.30 0.09 9.08
CA ARG A 61 0.48 -1.04 8.15
C ARG A 61 1.40 -0.71 6.99
N GLY A 62 1.79 0.56 6.82
CA GLY A 62 2.65 1.02 5.72
C GLY A 62 2.04 0.70 4.35
N GLN A 63 0.73 0.86 4.22
CA GLN A 63 0.01 0.61 2.97
C GLN A 63 0.04 1.82 2.05
N GLY A 64 0.22 1.58 0.76
CA GLY A 64 0.06 2.59 -0.28
C GLY A 64 -1.41 2.83 -0.62
N ARG A 65 -1.69 3.91 -1.36
CA ARG A 65 -3.05 4.39 -1.69
C ARG A 65 -3.96 3.30 -2.27
N ARG A 66 -3.44 2.38 -3.09
CA ARG A 66 -4.26 1.29 -3.67
C ARG A 66 -4.78 0.31 -2.62
N ALA A 67 -3.98 -0.02 -1.62
CA ALA A 67 -4.42 -0.90 -0.52
C ALA A 67 -5.35 -0.17 0.44
N VAL A 68 -5.17 1.14 0.63
CA VAL A 68 -6.13 1.98 1.37
C VAL A 68 -7.48 1.96 0.67
N ALA A 69 -7.54 2.23 -0.65
CA ALA A 69 -8.78 2.17 -1.44
C ALA A 69 -9.50 0.82 -1.28
N GLU A 70 -8.76 -0.27 -1.37
CA GLU A 70 -9.31 -1.61 -1.19
C GLU A 70 -9.82 -1.85 0.25
N THR A 71 -9.14 -1.29 1.24
CA THR A 71 -9.59 -1.35 2.64
C THR A 71 -10.92 -0.61 2.83
N LEU A 72 -11.05 0.61 2.29
CA LEU A 72 -12.27 1.41 2.33
C LEU A 72 -13.42 0.67 1.64
N ARG A 73 -13.18 0.13 0.45
CA ARG A 73 -14.16 -0.66 -0.29
C ARG A 73 -14.64 -1.89 0.51
N LYS A 74 -13.72 -2.64 1.11
CA LYS A 74 -14.06 -3.81 1.94
C LYS A 74 -14.89 -3.47 3.18
N ARG A 75 -14.73 -2.26 3.69
CA ARG A 75 -15.52 -1.76 4.81
C ARG A 75 -16.85 -1.15 4.36
N GLY A 76 -17.15 -1.20 3.07
CA GLY A 76 -18.41 -0.70 2.52
C GLY A 76 -18.54 0.82 2.51
N ILE A 77 -17.42 1.55 2.54
CA ILE A 77 -17.39 3.00 2.31
C ILE A 77 -17.79 3.26 0.85
N SER A 78 -18.63 4.25 0.64
CA SER A 78 -19.07 4.65 -0.71
C SER A 78 -17.87 5.08 -1.55
N ARG A 79 -18.02 4.95 -2.88
CA ARG A 79 -16.95 5.32 -3.80
C ARG A 79 -16.56 6.80 -3.67
N ASP A 80 -17.54 7.69 -3.58
CA ASP A 80 -17.31 9.13 -3.52
C ASP A 80 -16.53 9.52 -2.25
N VAL A 81 -16.92 8.96 -1.09
CA VAL A 81 -16.20 9.18 0.18
C VAL A 81 -14.79 8.58 0.11
N ALA A 82 -14.63 7.39 -0.47
CA ALA A 82 -13.31 6.78 -0.60
C ALA A 82 -12.38 7.58 -1.54
N GLU A 83 -12.89 8.07 -2.67
CA GLU A 83 -12.12 8.90 -3.60
C GLU A 83 -11.73 10.24 -2.96
N ALA A 84 -12.65 10.91 -2.24
CA ALA A 84 -12.35 12.13 -1.49
C ALA A 84 -11.28 11.89 -0.43
N THR A 85 -11.42 10.86 0.39
CA THR A 85 -10.42 10.51 1.42
C THR A 85 -9.04 10.26 0.82
N ILE A 86 -8.97 9.53 -0.30
CA ILE A 86 -7.68 9.23 -0.96
C ILE A 86 -7.07 10.48 -1.57
N ALA A 87 -7.89 11.40 -2.12
CA ALA A 87 -7.40 12.66 -2.69
C ALA A 87 -6.75 13.56 -1.63
N GLU A 88 -7.25 13.53 -0.41
CA GLU A 88 -6.71 14.30 0.72
C GLU A 88 -5.47 13.67 1.38
N MET A 89 -5.15 12.42 1.07
CA MET A 89 -3.95 11.76 1.60
C MET A 89 -2.67 12.45 1.09
N PRO A 90 -1.61 12.56 1.93
CA PRO A 90 -0.30 13.05 1.50
C PRO A 90 0.23 12.29 0.28
N ASP A 91 0.91 13.00 -0.61
CA ASP A 91 1.54 12.38 -1.79
C ASP A 91 2.96 11.89 -1.49
N ASP A 92 3.08 11.00 -0.53
CA ASP A 92 4.33 10.47 0.04
C ASP A 92 4.55 8.97 -0.24
N ASP A 93 3.77 8.38 -1.13
CA ASP A 93 3.87 6.95 -1.47
C ASP A 93 5.30 6.56 -1.92
N ALA A 94 6.00 7.44 -2.65
CA ALA A 94 7.35 7.18 -3.11
C ALA A 94 8.36 7.11 -1.95
N GLU A 95 8.27 8.02 -1.00
CA GLU A 95 9.14 8.07 0.18
C GLU A 95 8.89 6.86 1.08
N ARG A 96 7.64 6.59 1.42
CA ARG A 96 7.26 5.44 2.25
C ARG A 96 7.62 4.10 1.62
N ALA A 97 7.46 3.98 0.29
CA ALA A 97 7.87 2.78 -0.44
C ALA A 97 9.38 2.56 -0.37
N LEU A 98 10.17 3.65 -0.50
CA LEU A 98 11.62 3.60 -0.41
C LEU A 98 12.09 3.21 0.99
N ASP A 99 11.53 3.81 2.04
CA ASP A 99 11.85 3.46 3.42
C ASP A 99 11.52 2.00 3.74
N PHE A 100 10.38 1.52 3.25
CA PHE A 100 10.05 0.11 3.36
C PHE A 100 11.08 -0.77 2.62
N ALA A 101 11.44 -0.43 1.38
CA ALA A 101 12.43 -1.17 0.59
C ALA A 101 13.79 -1.22 1.31
N ARG A 102 14.28 -0.08 1.84
CA ARG A 102 15.51 0.00 2.64
C ARG A 102 15.47 -0.92 3.86
N SER A 103 14.33 -0.98 4.56
CA SER A 103 14.17 -1.86 5.72
C SER A 103 14.22 -3.35 5.36
N LYS A 104 13.89 -3.71 4.13
CA LYS A 104 13.78 -5.10 3.66
C LYS A 104 14.96 -5.57 2.82
N VAL A 105 15.74 -4.68 2.26
CA VAL A 105 16.83 -5.00 1.34
C VAL A 105 17.80 -6.04 1.90
N ARG A 106 18.17 -5.93 3.20
CA ARG A 106 19.08 -6.87 3.87
C ARG A 106 18.49 -8.28 4.04
N SER A 107 17.17 -8.39 4.17
CA SER A 107 16.49 -9.69 4.33
C SER A 107 16.16 -10.37 3.00
N VAL A 108 16.19 -9.62 1.90
CA VAL A 108 15.85 -10.10 0.56
C VAL A 108 17.11 -10.32 -0.27
N GLY A 109 18.16 -9.52 -0.05
CA GLY A 109 19.39 -9.52 -0.80
C GLY A 109 20.28 -10.74 -0.54
N GLY A 110 21.11 -11.09 -1.51
CA GLY A 110 22.13 -12.13 -1.40
C GLY A 110 22.02 -13.24 -2.44
N LYS A 111 21.11 -13.13 -3.41
CA LYS A 111 21.05 -14.04 -4.56
C LYS A 111 21.62 -13.35 -5.80
N ASP A 112 20.78 -12.77 -6.60
CA ASP A 112 21.13 -11.94 -7.73
C ASP A 112 20.20 -10.73 -7.78
N PHE A 113 20.66 -9.66 -8.42
CA PHE A 113 19.95 -8.39 -8.47
C PHE A 113 18.50 -8.54 -8.98
N ASP A 114 18.30 -9.29 -10.07
CA ASP A 114 16.98 -9.40 -10.70
C ASP A 114 15.99 -10.21 -9.82
N THR A 115 16.49 -11.20 -9.09
CA THR A 115 15.69 -11.97 -8.13
C THR A 115 15.33 -11.12 -6.92
N ASP A 116 16.29 -10.38 -6.36
CA ASP A 116 16.09 -9.52 -5.22
C ASP A 116 15.17 -8.35 -5.55
N LEU A 117 15.33 -7.75 -6.75
CA LEU A 117 14.43 -6.72 -7.28
C LEU A 117 12.98 -7.23 -7.37
N ARG A 118 12.77 -8.39 -7.99
CA ARG A 118 11.42 -8.99 -8.11
C ARG A 118 10.77 -9.25 -6.75
N ARG A 119 11.55 -9.68 -5.76
CA ARG A 119 11.06 -9.92 -4.39
C ARG A 119 10.63 -8.63 -3.71
N LEU A 120 11.44 -7.57 -3.77
CA LEU A 120 11.11 -6.27 -3.19
C LEU A 120 9.89 -5.65 -3.87
N VAL A 121 9.86 -5.64 -5.21
CA VAL A 121 8.71 -5.16 -5.98
C VAL A 121 7.44 -5.93 -5.60
N GLY A 122 7.52 -7.24 -5.48
CA GLY A 122 6.39 -8.07 -5.06
C GLY A 122 5.89 -7.74 -3.64
N GLN A 123 6.79 -7.43 -2.71
CA GLN A 123 6.41 -7.01 -1.35
C GLN A 123 5.72 -5.63 -1.35
N LEU A 124 6.25 -4.68 -2.11
CA LEU A 124 5.68 -3.34 -2.26
C LEU A 124 4.31 -3.39 -2.96
N ALA A 125 4.17 -4.20 -4.01
CA ALA A 125 2.91 -4.39 -4.72
C ALA A 125 1.81 -4.95 -3.78
N ARG A 126 2.15 -5.93 -2.93
CA ARG A 126 1.20 -6.45 -1.92
C ARG A 126 0.80 -5.41 -0.87
N ARG A 127 1.63 -4.39 -0.64
CA ARG A 127 1.30 -3.24 0.20
C ARG A 127 0.49 -2.17 -0.52
N GLY A 128 0.23 -2.34 -1.81
CA GLY A 128 -0.61 -1.45 -2.60
C GLY A 128 0.10 -0.24 -3.18
N TYR A 129 1.43 -0.27 -3.27
CA TYR A 129 2.16 0.76 -4.00
C TYR A 129 2.03 0.55 -5.52
N PRO A 130 1.90 1.63 -6.32
CA PRO A 130 1.89 1.54 -7.78
C PRO A 130 3.17 0.88 -8.32
N SER A 131 3.07 0.18 -9.44
CA SER A 131 4.20 -0.58 -10.00
C SER A 131 5.43 0.30 -10.31
N SER A 132 5.22 1.52 -10.78
CA SER A 132 6.30 2.49 -11.03
C SER A 132 7.03 2.88 -9.74
N VAL A 133 6.27 3.21 -8.69
CA VAL A 133 6.79 3.55 -7.36
C VAL A 133 7.54 2.36 -6.75
N ALA A 134 6.93 1.17 -6.79
CA ALA A 134 7.53 -0.05 -6.27
C ALA A 134 8.85 -0.40 -6.97
N LEU A 135 8.90 -0.27 -8.29
CA LEU A 135 10.10 -0.56 -9.07
C LEU A 135 11.24 0.44 -8.78
N THR A 136 10.92 1.74 -8.73
CA THR A 136 11.90 2.79 -8.42
C THR A 136 12.44 2.62 -7.01
N ALA A 137 11.57 2.47 -6.02
CA ALA A 137 11.95 2.28 -4.62
C ALA A 137 12.84 1.03 -4.41
N ALA A 138 12.46 -0.10 -5.03
CA ALA A 138 13.22 -1.34 -4.92
C ALA A 138 14.61 -1.22 -5.56
N ARG A 139 14.73 -0.60 -6.74
CA ARG A 139 16.03 -0.37 -7.38
C ARG A 139 16.92 0.54 -6.55
N THR A 140 16.40 1.69 -6.13
CA THR A 140 17.15 2.63 -5.29
C THR A 140 17.67 1.97 -4.03
N ALA A 141 16.83 1.21 -3.32
CA ALA A 141 17.25 0.52 -2.10
C ALA A 141 18.34 -0.54 -2.35
N LEU A 142 18.27 -1.28 -3.46
CA LEU A 142 19.30 -2.26 -3.84
C LEU A 142 20.61 -1.59 -4.24
N ASP A 143 20.55 -0.48 -4.98
CA ASP A 143 21.74 0.27 -5.39
C ASP A 143 22.45 0.90 -4.18
N GLU A 144 21.67 1.51 -3.25
CA GLU A 144 22.19 2.06 -1.98
C GLU A 144 22.85 1.00 -1.10
N ALA A 145 22.33 -0.23 -1.12
CA ALA A 145 22.88 -1.35 -0.34
C ALA A 145 24.12 -1.99 -1.00
N GLY A 146 24.57 -1.48 -2.15
CA GLY A 146 25.68 -2.06 -2.91
C GLY A 146 25.37 -3.39 -3.60
N LEU A 147 24.08 -3.76 -3.65
CA LEU A 147 23.57 -4.95 -4.32
C LEU A 147 23.13 -4.64 -5.77
N GLY A 148 23.41 -3.43 -6.25
CA GLY A 148 23.18 -3.01 -7.62
C GLY A 148 23.92 -3.95 -8.59
N ARG A 149 23.44 -3.98 -9.85
CA ARG A 149 24.15 -4.71 -10.90
C ARG A 149 25.62 -4.33 -10.86
N SER A 150 26.46 -5.29 -10.50
CA SER A 150 27.91 -5.13 -10.66
C SER A 150 28.11 -4.61 -12.09
N ARG A 151 28.56 -3.36 -12.22
CA ARG A 151 29.05 -2.89 -13.52
C ARG A 151 30.09 -3.92 -13.91
N SER A 152 29.76 -4.74 -14.89
CA SER A 152 30.74 -5.57 -15.58
C SER A 152 31.88 -4.62 -15.90
N THR A 153 32.91 -4.62 -15.06
CA THR A 153 34.19 -4.04 -15.42
C THR A 153 34.64 -4.89 -16.59
N PHE A 154 34.39 -4.39 -17.79
CA PHE A 154 35.08 -4.83 -18.96
C PHE A 154 36.55 -4.61 -18.66
N ARG A 155 37.19 -5.62 -18.10
CA ARG A 155 38.65 -5.69 -18.05
C ARG A 155 39.06 -5.70 -19.50
N SER A 156 39.40 -4.53 -20.03
CA SER A 156 40.24 -4.42 -21.20
C SER A 156 41.52 -5.19 -20.88
N SER A 157 41.62 -6.39 -21.37
CA SER A 157 42.85 -7.13 -21.38
C SER A 157 43.87 -6.25 -22.11
N PRO A 158 45.07 -6.01 -21.54
CA PRO A 158 46.11 -5.33 -22.29
C PRO A 158 46.42 -6.18 -23.52
N SER A 159 46.24 -5.61 -24.70
CA SER A 159 46.69 -6.21 -25.95
C SER A 159 48.19 -6.38 -25.87
N THR A 160 48.64 -7.61 -25.70
CA THR A 160 50.04 -7.98 -25.87
C THR A 160 50.35 -7.72 -27.33
N SER A 161 51.02 -6.61 -27.61
CA SER A 161 51.61 -6.36 -28.92
C SER A 161 52.76 -7.33 -29.14
N VAL A 162 52.50 -8.34 -29.96
CA VAL A 162 53.57 -9.20 -30.47
C VAL A 162 54.40 -8.37 -31.43
N ARG A 163 55.62 -8.04 -31.03
CA ARG A 163 56.64 -7.45 -31.90
C ARG A 163 57.17 -8.57 -32.80
N PHE A 164 56.83 -8.49 -34.08
CA PHE A 164 57.48 -9.29 -35.12
C PHE A 164 58.83 -8.65 -35.44
N THR A 165 59.93 -9.34 -35.24
CA THR A 165 61.24 -9.00 -35.71
C THR A 165 61.52 -9.86 -36.94
N PRO A 166 61.80 -9.29 -38.15
CA PRO A 166 62.27 -10.08 -39.28
C PRO A 166 63.74 -10.39 -39.07
N ASP A 167 64.10 -11.67 -39.18
CA ASP A 167 65.48 -12.11 -39.31
C ASP A 167 65.96 -11.89 -40.77
N ASP A 168 67.21 -11.42 -40.89
CA ASP A 168 67.99 -11.31 -42.12
C ASP A 168 68.41 -12.68 -42.70
#